data_5140a0fed484ee773d5ecefeb94984d6
#
_entry.id   5140a0fed484ee773d5ecefeb94984d6
#
_cell.length_a   1.000
_cell.length_b   1.000
_cell.length_c   1.000
_cell.angle_alpha   90.00
_cell.angle_beta   90.00
_cell.angle_gamma   90.00
#
_symmetry.space_group_name_H-M   'P 1'
#
loop_
_entity.id
_entity.type
_entity.pdbx_description
1 polymer ?
#
loop_
_entity_poly.entity_id
_entity_poly.type
_entity_poly.pdbx_seq_one_letter_code
_entity_poly.pdbx_strand_id
1 'polypeptide(L)'
;MKLRTIGLTVALCFFAGAACFAADDPHMGTWKLNEGKSKLTPGEGKNTTVAYEAAGDQVKVTIDGTDKDGKPTHNEWTGKFDGKDYAVTGDPKSDMRSYKKVDDHTLAMTVKKDGKVTGTGRVVVSADGKSRQVVTIGTDA
;
A
#
# COMPACT_ATOMS: atom_id res chain seq x y z
N MET A 1 25.02 -1.55 2.33
CA MET A 1 23.54 -1.62 2.30
C MET A 1 23.13 -2.70 1.32
N LYS A 2 22.60 -3.79 1.82
CA LYS A 2 22.13 -4.89 0.95
C LYS A 2 20.64 -4.69 0.70
N LEU A 3 20.28 -4.47 -0.56
CA LEU A 3 18.88 -4.45 -1.01
C LEU A 3 18.37 -5.89 -1.06
N ARG A 4 17.40 -6.20 -0.21
CA ARG A 4 16.62 -7.42 -0.35
C ARG A 4 15.33 -7.10 -1.07
N THR A 5 15.13 -7.72 -2.20
CA THR A 5 13.86 -7.66 -2.92
C THR A 5 12.84 -8.47 -2.11
N ILE A 6 11.92 -7.79 -1.47
CA ILE A 6 10.85 -8.42 -0.73
C ILE A 6 9.61 -8.36 -1.60
N GLY A 7 9.33 -9.45 -2.25
CA GLY A 7 8.04 -9.87 -2.74
C GLY A 7 7.23 -8.93 -3.66
N LEU A 8 6.86 -9.45 -4.79
CA LEU A 8 5.85 -8.88 -5.67
C LEU A 8 4.46 -9.31 -5.14
N THR A 9 3.65 -8.36 -4.73
CA THR A 9 2.27 -8.62 -4.33
C THR A 9 1.33 -8.10 -5.41
N VAL A 10 0.59 -8.98 -6.04
CA VAL A 10 -0.49 -8.63 -6.98
C VAL A 10 -1.81 -8.75 -6.23
N ALA A 11 -2.52 -7.65 -6.05
CA ALA A 11 -3.84 -7.65 -5.45
C ALA A 11 -4.90 -7.50 -6.53
N LEU A 12 -5.86 -8.42 -6.56
CA LEU A 12 -7.02 -8.33 -7.43
C LEU A 12 -8.14 -7.61 -6.68
N CYS A 13 -8.67 -6.56 -7.29
CA CYS A 13 -9.78 -5.79 -6.71
C CYS A 13 -11.10 -6.51 -6.95
N PHE A 14 -11.88 -6.63 -5.89
CA PHE A 14 -13.30 -6.88 -6.02
C PHE A 14 -14.04 -5.57 -5.79
N PHE A 15 -14.64 -5.05 -6.84
CA PHE A 15 -15.42 -3.83 -6.76
C PHE A 15 -16.80 -4.15 -6.17
N ALA A 16 -17.00 -3.86 -4.90
CA ALA A 16 -18.32 -3.88 -4.31
C ALA A 16 -18.82 -2.44 -4.15
N GLY A 17 -19.65 -2.03 -5.08
CA GLY A 17 -20.67 -1.02 -4.90
C GLY A 17 -20.22 0.43 -4.74
N ALA A 18 -20.46 1.18 -5.74
CA ALA A 18 -21.08 2.49 -5.74
C ALA A 18 -20.71 3.46 -4.62
N ALA A 19 -19.57 4.06 -4.66
CA ALA A 19 -19.45 5.42 -4.21
C ALA A 19 -18.84 6.23 -5.34
N CYS A 20 -19.68 6.95 -6.05
CA CYS A 20 -19.28 7.80 -7.18
C CYS A 20 -18.54 9.07 -6.74
N PHE A 21 -17.78 9.01 -5.65
CA PHE A 21 -17.05 10.16 -5.13
C PHE A 21 -15.57 9.95 -5.36
N ALA A 22 -14.93 10.82 -6.06
CA ALA A 22 -13.56 10.73 -6.54
C ALA A 22 -13.38 9.64 -7.62
N ALA A 23 -14.33 9.55 -8.53
CA ALA A 23 -14.36 8.61 -9.65
C ALA A 23 -13.14 8.71 -10.57
N ASP A 24 -12.31 9.72 -10.39
CA ASP A 24 -11.20 10.02 -11.30
C ASP A 24 -9.87 9.43 -10.85
N ASP A 25 -9.77 8.93 -9.61
CA ASP A 25 -8.53 8.32 -9.14
C ASP A 25 -8.67 6.79 -9.07
N PRO A 26 -7.96 6.04 -9.92
CA PRO A 26 -8.08 4.59 -9.97
C PRO A 26 -7.59 3.87 -8.70
N HIS A 27 -6.84 4.55 -7.84
CA HIS A 27 -6.35 3.98 -6.60
C HIS A 27 -7.42 3.88 -5.52
N MET A 28 -8.48 4.66 -5.62
CA MET A 28 -9.54 4.71 -4.60
C MET A 28 -10.34 3.43 -4.55
N GLY A 29 -10.88 3.11 -3.37
CA GLY A 29 -11.66 1.91 -3.12
C GLY A 29 -10.95 0.88 -2.27
N THR A 30 -11.53 -0.31 -2.19
CA THR A 30 -11.00 -1.41 -1.37
C THR A 30 -10.37 -2.48 -2.25
N TRP A 31 -9.13 -2.82 -1.92
CA TRP A 31 -8.31 -3.79 -2.62
C TRP A 31 -8.07 -5.01 -1.75
N LYS A 32 -8.31 -6.19 -2.31
CA LYS A 32 -8.07 -7.46 -1.62
C LYS A 32 -6.91 -8.21 -2.27
N LEU A 33 -6.09 -8.84 -1.44
CA LEU A 33 -4.98 -9.66 -1.88
C LEU A 33 -5.49 -10.89 -2.64
N ASN A 34 -4.95 -11.12 -3.82
CA ASN A 34 -5.10 -12.39 -4.53
C ASN A 34 -3.84 -13.23 -4.33
N GLU A 35 -3.88 -14.12 -3.36
CA GLU A 35 -2.72 -14.95 -3.00
C GLU A 35 -2.29 -15.86 -4.15
N GLY A 36 -3.23 -16.36 -4.94
CA GLY A 36 -2.93 -17.23 -6.06
C GLY A 36 -2.17 -16.57 -7.21
N LYS A 37 -2.26 -15.24 -7.30
CA LYS A 37 -1.55 -14.44 -8.32
C LYS A 37 -0.41 -13.59 -7.73
N SER A 38 -0.13 -13.74 -6.44
CA SER A 38 0.86 -12.93 -5.74
C SER A 38 2.10 -13.76 -5.42
N LYS A 39 3.26 -13.13 -5.56
CA LYS A 39 4.51 -13.68 -5.04
C LYS A 39 4.74 -13.11 -3.65
N LEU A 40 4.46 -13.93 -2.65
CA LEU A 40 4.66 -13.60 -1.25
C LEU A 40 5.96 -14.19 -0.76
N THR A 41 6.67 -13.45 0.07
CA THR A 41 7.89 -13.94 0.71
C THR A 41 7.51 -14.87 1.85
N PRO A 42 7.95 -16.14 1.83
CA PRO A 42 7.69 -17.06 2.94
C PRO A 42 8.26 -16.52 4.25
N GLY A 43 7.47 -16.64 5.32
CA GLY A 43 7.89 -16.19 6.67
C GLY A 43 7.74 -14.68 6.90
N GLU A 44 7.18 -13.96 5.97
CA GLU A 44 6.84 -12.54 6.11
C GLU A 44 5.34 -12.34 6.33
N GLY A 45 4.99 -11.18 6.90
CA GLY A 45 3.59 -10.76 6.97
C GLY A 45 3.03 -10.39 5.59
N LYS A 46 1.72 -10.33 5.49
CA LYS A 46 1.03 -9.94 4.26
C LYS A 46 -0.11 -8.97 4.54
N ASN A 47 -0.30 -8.03 3.64
CA ASN A 47 -1.45 -7.15 3.65
C ASN A 47 -2.58 -7.82 2.86
N THR A 48 -3.70 -8.08 3.52
CA THR A 48 -4.83 -8.80 2.92
C THR A 48 -5.87 -7.87 2.34
N THR A 49 -6.06 -6.70 2.97
CA THR A 49 -7.03 -5.70 2.55
C THR A 49 -6.42 -4.31 2.67
N VAL A 50 -6.56 -3.50 1.64
CA VAL A 50 -6.13 -2.11 1.64
C VAL A 50 -7.27 -1.25 1.11
N ALA A 51 -7.74 -0.31 1.94
CA ALA A 51 -8.80 0.62 1.58
C ALA A 51 -8.25 2.03 1.41
N TYR A 52 -8.62 2.68 0.31
CA TYR A 52 -8.34 4.08 0.04
C TYR A 52 -9.64 4.85 0.05
N GLU A 53 -9.78 5.79 0.98
CA GLU A 53 -10.99 6.59 1.16
C GLU A 53 -10.67 8.08 1.11
N ALA A 54 -11.57 8.85 0.53
CA ALA A 54 -11.46 10.30 0.55
C ALA A 54 -11.65 10.84 1.98
N ALA A 55 -10.76 11.71 2.42
CA ALA A 55 -10.76 12.34 3.74
C ALA A 55 -10.53 13.86 3.56
N GLY A 56 -11.57 14.57 3.14
CA GLY A 56 -11.45 15.97 2.75
C GLY A 56 -10.58 16.13 1.51
N ASP A 57 -9.53 16.93 1.60
CA ASP A 57 -8.51 17.09 0.55
C ASP A 57 -7.38 16.04 0.63
N GLN A 58 -7.49 15.10 1.56
CA GLN A 58 -6.54 14.02 1.78
C GLN A 58 -7.16 12.66 1.44
N VAL A 59 -6.34 11.63 1.48
CA VAL A 59 -6.73 10.24 1.33
C VAL A 59 -6.38 9.50 2.61
N LYS A 60 -7.34 8.76 3.14
CA LYS A 60 -7.10 7.81 4.22
C LYS A 60 -6.83 6.43 3.63
N VAL A 61 -5.72 5.84 4.02
CA VAL A 61 -5.35 4.47 3.64
C VAL A 61 -5.36 3.60 4.88
N THR A 62 -6.19 2.56 4.85
CA THR A 62 -6.28 1.57 5.92
C THR A 62 -5.76 0.25 5.41
N ILE A 63 -4.84 -0.37 6.14
CA ILE A 63 -4.21 -1.63 5.75
C ILE A 63 -4.44 -2.66 6.85
N ASP A 64 -5.10 -3.75 6.48
CA ASP A 64 -5.31 -4.91 7.33
C ASP A 64 -4.57 -6.11 6.75
N GLY A 65 -4.01 -6.91 7.62
CA GLY A 65 -3.26 -8.07 7.20
C GLY A 65 -2.91 -9.00 8.34
N THR A 66 -1.84 -9.74 8.16
CA THR A 66 -1.28 -10.62 9.19
C THR A 66 0.23 -10.45 9.24
N ASP A 67 0.81 -10.60 10.43
CA ASP A 67 2.25 -10.65 10.59
C ASP A 67 2.82 -12.04 10.24
N LYS A 68 4.13 -12.21 10.42
CA LYS A 68 4.82 -13.48 10.14
C LYS A 68 4.29 -14.66 10.97
N ASP A 69 3.67 -14.38 12.11
CA ASP A 69 3.11 -15.39 13.03
C ASP A 69 1.61 -15.62 12.81
N GLY A 70 1.03 -14.99 11.79
CA GLY A 70 -0.39 -15.09 11.45
C GLY A 70 -1.29 -14.23 12.31
N LYS A 71 -0.75 -13.34 13.15
CA LYS A 71 -1.53 -12.44 13.98
C LYS A 71 -2.07 -11.28 13.15
N PRO A 72 -3.31 -10.82 13.41
CA PRO A 72 -3.87 -9.67 12.70
C PRO A 72 -3.02 -8.40 12.87
N THR A 73 -2.85 -7.68 11.78
CA THR A 73 -2.21 -6.36 11.76
C THR A 73 -3.17 -5.32 11.20
N HIS A 74 -3.05 -4.11 11.70
CA HIS A 74 -3.84 -2.97 11.25
C HIS A 74 -3.00 -1.71 11.29
N ASN A 75 -2.95 -0.97 10.19
CA ASN A 75 -2.33 0.35 10.19
C ASN A 75 -3.13 1.35 9.36
N GLU A 76 -2.96 2.62 9.68
CA GLU A 76 -3.63 3.73 9.02
C GLU A 76 -2.63 4.81 8.62
N TRP A 77 -2.92 5.44 7.49
CA TRP A 77 -2.19 6.57 6.96
C TRP A 77 -3.19 7.58 6.40
N THR A 78 -2.97 8.85 6.63
CA THR A 78 -3.77 9.92 6.03
C THR A 78 -2.84 11.00 5.50
N GLY A 79 -3.00 11.34 4.24
CA GLY A 79 -2.16 12.32 3.59
C GLY A 79 -2.56 12.57 2.14
N LYS A 80 -1.67 13.22 1.42
CA LYS A 80 -1.82 13.50 -0.01
C LYS A 80 -0.81 12.69 -0.82
N PHE A 81 -1.11 12.45 -2.09
CA PHE A 81 -0.18 11.82 -3.02
C PHE A 81 0.81 12.82 -3.62
N ASP A 82 1.43 13.62 -2.77
CA ASP A 82 2.31 14.74 -3.13
C ASP A 82 3.80 14.44 -2.90
N GLY A 83 4.12 13.25 -2.45
CA GLY A 83 5.49 12.81 -2.15
C GLY A 83 6.01 13.27 -0.79
N LYS A 84 5.22 13.97 0.01
CA LYS A 84 5.57 14.35 1.37
C LYS A 84 5.33 13.21 2.34
N ASP A 85 6.09 13.19 3.42
CA ASP A 85 5.92 12.21 4.49
C ASP A 85 4.71 12.57 5.37
N TYR A 86 3.86 11.58 5.62
CA TYR A 86 2.75 11.66 6.58
C TYR A 86 2.84 10.50 7.55
N ALA A 87 2.32 10.70 8.75
CA ALA A 87 2.40 9.71 9.82
C ALA A 87 1.63 8.42 9.50
N VAL A 88 2.23 7.30 9.88
CA VAL A 88 1.59 5.98 9.92
C VAL A 88 1.34 5.62 11.37
N THR A 89 0.15 5.14 11.67
CA THR A 89 -0.20 4.61 12.99
C THR A 89 -0.49 3.12 12.91
N GLY A 90 -0.16 2.38 13.96
CA GLY A 90 -0.44 0.95 14.07
C GLY A 90 0.61 0.03 13.44
N ASP A 91 1.64 0.54 12.80
CA ASP A 91 2.71 -0.25 12.23
C ASP A 91 4.00 -0.11 13.08
N PRO A 92 4.45 -1.19 13.74
CA PRO A 92 5.67 -1.12 14.55
C PRO A 92 6.95 -0.97 13.71
N LYS A 93 6.88 -1.23 12.41
CA LYS A 93 8.03 -1.19 11.49
C LYS A 93 8.15 0.12 10.72
N SER A 94 7.14 0.99 10.80
CA SER A 94 7.17 2.28 10.13
C SER A 94 6.42 3.35 10.92
N ASP A 95 6.86 4.59 10.81
CA ASP A 95 6.22 5.74 11.42
C ASP A 95 5.84 6.82 10.41
N MET A 96 6.44 6.79 9.23
CA MET A 96 6.15 7.71 8.14
C MET A 96 6.03 6.96 6.82
N ARG A 97 5.14 7.45 5.97
CA ARG A 97 4.97 6.95 4.61
C ARG A 97 4.64 8.11 3.68
N SER A 98 5.18 8.05 2.48
CA SER A 98 4.84 8.97 1.40
C SER A 98 4.33 8.22 0.19
N TYR A 99 3.41 8.84 -0.52
CA TYR A 99 2.96 8.42 -1.83
C TYR A 99 3.11 9.59 -2.80
N LYS A 100 3.65 9.31 -3.96
CA LYS A 100 3.77 10.29 -5.03
C LYS A 100 3.17 9.75 -6.31
N LYS A 101 2.28 10.51 -6.94
CA LYS A 101 1.77 10.17 -8.26
C LYS A 101 2.89 10.28 -9.29
N VAL A 102 3.20 9.13 -9.92
CA VAL A 102 4.10 9.07 -11.08
C VAL A 102 3.31 9.32 -12.35
N ASP A 103 2.13 8.70 -12.44
CA ASP A 103 1.11 8.91 -13.46
C ASP A 103 -0.28 8.59 -12.87
N ASP A 104 -1.33 8.62 -13.67
CA ASP A 104 -2.71 8.40 -13.20
C ASP A 104 -2.93 7.02 -12.58
N HIS A 105 -2.14 6.02 -12.98
CA HIS A 105 -2.27 4.63 -12.54
C HIS A 105 -1.13 4.17 -11.62
N THR A 106 -0.12 5.00 -11.38
CA THR A 106 1.08 4.61 -10.66
C THR A 106 1.39 5.53 -9.50
N LEU A 107 1.54 4.95 -8.31
CA LEU A 107 2.07 5.63 -7.13
C LEU A 107 3.46 5.09 -6.79
N ALA A 108 4.39 5.98 -6.50
CA ALA A 108 5.63 5.63 -5.84
C ALA A 108 5.45 5.77 -4.32
N MET A 109 5.93 4.81 -3.57
CA MET A 109 5.80 4.76 -2.12
C MET A 109 7.17 4.72 -1.47
N THR A 110 7.33 5.47 -0.38
CA THR A 110 8.50 5.40 0.50
C THR A 110 8.05 5.21 1.93
N VAL A 111 8.66 4.28 2.62
CA VAL A 111 8.38 3.96 4.02
C VAL A 111 9.59 4.30 4.86
N LYS A 112 9.37 4.96 5.98
CA LYS A 112 10.44 5.39 6.90
C LYS A 112 10.15 4.95 8.33
N LYS A 113 11.24 4.74 9.07
CA LYS A 113 11.25 4.53 10.51
C LYS A 113 12.38 5.36 11.11
N ASP A 114 12.06 6.19 12.11
CA ASP A 114 13.04 7.05 12.79
C ASP A 114 13.89 7.91 11.83
N GLY A 115 13.23 8.42 10.79
CA GLY A 115 13.86 9.25 9.75
C GLY A 115 14.66 8.50 8.68
N LYS A 116 14.73 7.18 8.77
CA LYS A 116 15.46 6.33 7.80
C LYS A 116 14.48 5.65 6.85
N VAL A 117 14.84 5.57 5.57
CA VAL A 117 14.08 4.78 4.59
C VAL A 117 14.26 3.30 4.89
N THR A 118 13.15 2.62 5.18
CA THR A 118 13.12 1.18 5.43
C THR A 118 12.51 0.39 4.28
N GLY A 119 11.89 1.05 3.35
CA GLY A 119 11.34 0.42 2.16
C GLY A 119 10.88 1.42 1.12
N THR A 120 10.86 0.96 -0.11
CA THR A 120 10.28 1.68 -1.24
C THR A 120 9.36 0.75 -2.01
N GLY A 121 8.46 1.32 -2.78
CA GLY A 121 7.54 0.50 -3.56
C GLY A 121 6.84 1.26 -4.66
N ARG A 122 6.10 0.51 -5.45
CA ARG A 122 5.20 1.03 -6.48
C ARG A 122 3.86 0.34 -6.40
N VAL A 123 2.83 1.11 -6.61
CA VAL A 123 1.45 0.63 -6.75
C VAL A 123 0.99 0.99 -8.15
N VAL A 124 0.69 0.00 -8.96
CA VAL A 124 0.23 0.19 -10.35
C VAL A 124 -1.16 -0.41 -10.49
N VAL A 125 -2.13 0.41 -10.86
CA VAL A 125 -3.50 -0.03 -11.14
C VAL A 125 -3.62 -0.32 -12.64
N SER A 126 -4.29 -1.42 -12.99
CA SER A 126 -4.55 -1.79 -14.37
C SER A 126 -5.41 -0.75 -15.10
N ALA A 127 -5.35 -0.73 -16.43
CA ALA A 127 -6.11 0.21 -17.25
C ALA A 127 -7.63 0.11 -17.02
N ASP A 128 -8.15 -1.09 -16.72
CA ASP A 128 -9.57 -1.32 -16.43
C ASP A 128 -9.96 -1.01 -14.97
N GLY A 129 -8.99 -0.67 -14.12
CA GLY A 129 -9.22 -0.35 -12.71
C GLY A 129 -9.57 -1.54 -11.81
N LYS A 130 -9.51 -2.77 -12.31
CA LYS A 130 -9.98 -3.96 -11.59
C LYS A 130 -8.90 -4.71 -10.84
N SER A 131 -7.64 -4.47 -11.18
CA SER A 131 -6.50 -5.09 -10.51
C SER A 131 -5.40 -4.10 -10.25
N ARG A 132 -4.56 -4.41 -9.28
CA ARG A 132 -3.34 -3.63 -9.04
C ARG A 132 -2.19 -4.53 -8.69
N GLN A 133 -1.01 -4.05 -8.98
CA GLN A 133 0.25 -4.67 -8.61
C GLN A 133 0.97 -3.79 -7.61
N VAL A 134 1.39 -4.38 -6.51
CA VAL A 134 2.22 -3.71 -5.51
C VAL A 134 3.57 -4.41 -5.46
N VAL A 135 4.62 -3.66 -5.71
CA VAL A 135 6.01 -4.14 -5.61
C VAL A 135 6.66 -3.37 -4.48
N THR A 136 7.21 -4.08 -3.51
CA THR A 136 7.95 -3.46 -2.40
C THR A 136 9.35 -3.99 -2.34
N ILE A 137 10.28 -3.11 -2.01
CA ILE A 137 11.68 -3.43 -1.79
C ILE A 137 12.04 -2.90 -0.39
N GLY A 138 12.40 -3.82 0.51
CA GLY A 138 12.88 -3.46 1.83
C GLY A 138 14.37 -3.13 1.79
N THR A 139 14.80 -2.27 2.70
CA THR A 139 16.22 -2.02 2.97
C THR A 139 16.58 -2.63 4.31
N ASP A 140 17.68 -3.37 4.36
CA ASP A 140 18.22 -3.83 5.63
C ASP A 140 18.77 -2.62 6.41
N ALA A 141 18.36 -2.51 7.64
CA ALA A 141 18.89 -1.49 8.54
C ALA A 141 20.34 -1.80 8.94
#